data_9b7f4d88c1256fd19a072d827236aa82
#
_entry.id   9b7f4d88c1256fd19a072d827236aa82
#
_cell.length_a   1.000
_cell.length_b   1.000
_cell.length_c   1.000
_cell.angle_alpha   90.00
_cell.angle_beta   90.00
_cell.angle_gamma   90.00
#
_symmetry.space_group_name_H-M   'P 1'
#
loop_
_entity.id
_entity.type
_entity.pdbx_description
1 polymer ?
#
loop_
_entity_poly.entity_id
_entity_poly.type
_entity_poly.pdbx_seq_one_letter_code
_entity_poly.pdbx_strand_id
1 'polypeptide(L)'
;RHLRPALITLACLAAFPAAAREPLTLIGAVQGTAATSPLLGQRVTVEGRLTADLRQGLGGFTLRGAEDGNAASSEGLYVATEHGDSLPDAACLRVSGTVEERPAGRDGASLTTLRAERIEAARCRGLPAAGPVELSAAPADWSAYESLPVRITAPLTVVGLHGLQRHGEIWAAFGGRLWQATEVAVPGSAQAA
;
A
#
# COMPACT_ATOMS: atom_id res chain seq x y z
N ARG A 1 -20.23 -66.67 41.05
CA ARG A 1 -19.62 -66.10 39.79
C ARG A 1 -20.28 -64.78 39.52
N HIS A 2 -19.62 -63.64 39.86
CA HIS A 2 -20.12 -62.29 39.60
C HIS A 2 -19.48 -61.79 38.32
N LEU A 3 -20.29 -61.60 37.27
CA LEU A 3 -19.89 -60.89 36.08
C LEU A 3 -19.85 -59.37 36.39
N ARG A 4 -18.69 -58.73 36.20
CA ARG A 4 -18.54 -57.28 36.22
C ARG A 4 -18.81 -56.73 34.81
N PRO A 5 -19.68 -55.74 34.65
CA PRO A 5 -19.83 -55.08 33.36
C PRO A 5 -18.61 -54.16 33.08
N ALA A 6 -18.01 -54.32 31.91
CA ALA A 6 -16.97 -53.40 31.41
C ALA A 6 -17.63 -52.14 30.87
N LEU A 7 -17.36 -50.98 31.47
CA LEU A 7 -17.71 -49.69 30.90
C LEU A 7 -16.80 -49.39 29.70
N ILE A 8 -17.38 -49.36 28.50
CA ILE A 8 -16.69 -48.85 27.29
C ILE A 8 -16.91 -47.35 27.24
N THR A 9 -15.86 -46.57 27.55
CA THR A 9 -15.89 -45.12 27.40
C THR A 9 -15.62 -44.78 25.94
N LEU A 10 -16.65 -44.33 25.24
CA LEU A 10 -16.55 -43.86 23.86
C LEU A 10 -15.98 -42.42 23.88
N ALA A 11 -14.71 -42.26 23.55
CA ALA A 11 -14.07 -40.97 23.41
C ALA A 11 -14.50 -40.35 22.06
N CYS A 12 -15.41 -39.37 22.07
CA CYS A 12 -15.70 -38.53 20.91
C CYS A 12 -14.48 -37.63 20.63
N LEU A 13 -13.68 -37.96 19.63
CA LEU A 13 -12.74 -37.02 19.05
C LEU A 13 -13.53 -35.95 18.27
N ALA A 14 -13.68 -34.78 18.86
CA ALA A 14 -14.17 -33.60 18.12
C ALA A 14 -13.08 -33.18 17.11
N ALA A 15 -13.28 -33.48 15.84
CA ALA A 15 -12.45 -32.95 14.77
C ALA A 15 -12.77 -31.47 14.65
N PHE A 16 -11.91 -30.59 15.14
CA PHE A 16 -11.97 -29.16 14.82
C PHE A 16 -11.69 -29.00 13.33
N PRO A 17 -12.58 -28.36 12.55
CA PRO A 17 -12.29 -28.05 11.17
C PRO A 17 -11.04 -27.15 11.16
N ALA A 18 -9.99 -27.55 10.46
CA ALA A 18 -8.86 -26.68 10.17
C ALA A 18 -9.42 -25.46 9.42
N ALA A 19 -9.31 -24.28 10.00
CA ALA A 19 -9.75 -23.06 9.36
C ALA A 19 -9.06 -22.97 8.00
N ALA A 20 -9.86 -23.02 6.93
CA ALA A 20 -9.35 -22.89 5.57
C ALA A 20 -8.63 -21.54 5.47
N ARG A 21 -7.35 -21.60 5.05
CA ARG A 21 -6.55 -20.39 4.90
C ARG A 21 -7.17 -19.54 3.80
N GLU A 22 -7.49 -18.27 4.10
CA GLU A 22 -8.06 -17.36 3.11
C GLU A 22 -7.13 -17.25 1.90
N PRO A 23 -7.69 -17.24 0.67
CA PRO A 23 -6.90 -17.11 -0.55
C PRO A 23 -6.18 -15.76 -0.54
N LEU A 24 -4.94 -15.75 -1.07
CA LEU A 24 -4.18 -14.53 -1.21
C LEU A 24 -4.63 -13.74 -2.44
N THR A 25 -4.79 -12.44 -2.27
CA THR A 25 -5.02 -11.47 -3.33
C THR A 25 -3.71 -10.72 -3.60
N LEU A 26 -3.31 -10.59 -4.86
CA LEU A 26 -2.15 -9.77 -5.22
C LEU A 26 -2.44 -8.30 -4.94
N ILE A 27 -1.44 -7.56 -4.48
CA ILE A 27 -1.59 -6.13 -4.17
C ILE A 27 -1.96 -5.34 -5.43
N GLY A 28 -1.36 -5.64 -6.59
CA GLY A 28 -1.74 -5.01 -7.85
C GLY A 28 -3.21 -5.24 -8.24
N ALA A 29 -3.80 -6.39 -7.89
CA ALA A 29 -5.23 -6.62 -8.09
C ALA A 29 -6.11 -5.82 -7.10
N VAL A 30 -5.58 -5.50 -5.89
CA VAL A 30 -6.26 -4.60 -4.95
C VAL A 30 -6.21 -3.17 -5.47
N GLN A 31 -5.06 -2.72 -5.95
CA GLN A 31 -4.86 -1.38 -6.53
C GLN A 31 -5.70 -1.17 -7.80
N GLY A 32 -5.62 -2.12 -8.73
CA GLY A 32 -6.20 -1.94 -10.06
C GLY A 32 -5.46 -0.86 -10.86
N THR A 33 -6.11 -0.36 -11.91
CA THR A 33 -5.57 0.66 -12.82
C THR A 33 -6.48 1.89 -12.95
N ALA A 34 -7.55 1.94 -12.16
CA ALA A 34 -8.48 3.04 -12.11
C ALA A 34 -8.22 3.89 -10.87
N ALA A 35 -8.83 5.08 -10.81
CA ALA A 35 -8.74 5.98 -9.65
C ALA A 35 -9.32 5.39 -8.35
N THR A 36 -10.01 4.28 -8.42
CA THR A 36 -10.63 3.60 -7.29
C THR A 36 -10.38 2.10 -7.43
N SER A 37 -10.07 1.45 -6.32
CA SER A 37 -9.86 0.01 -6.27
C SER A 37 -11.06 -0.78 -6.82
N PRO A 38 -10.84 -1.78 -7.68
CA PRO A 38 -11.91 -2.69 -8.13
C PRO A 38 -12.46 -3.57 -6.99
N LEU A 39 -11.75 -3.64 -5.87
CA LEU A 39 -12.12 -4.44 -4.70
C LEU A 39 -12.61 -3.58 -3.53
N LEU A 40 -12.98 -2.31 -3.78
CA LEU A 40 -13.52 -1.41 -2.77
C LEU A 40 -14.64 -2.07 -1.94
N GLY A 41 -14.53 -2.00 -0.62
CA GLY A 41 -15.47 -2.58 0.34
C GLY A 41 -15.36 -4.10 0.52
N GLN A 42 -14.51 -4.77 -0.25
CA GLN A 42 -14.30 -6.21 -0.12
C GLN A 42 -13.27 -6.53 0.94
N ARG A 43 -13.44 -7.68 1.59
CA ARG A 43 -12.45 -8.24 2.49
C ARG A 43 -11.46 -9.07 1.68
N VAL A 44 -10.17 -8.77 1.85
CA VAL A 44 -9.07 -9.46 1.15
C VAL A 44 -7.98 -9.86 2.13
N THR A 45 -7.14 -10.80 1.70
CA THR A 45 -5.89 -11.15 2.40
C THR A 45 -4.73 -10.97 1.43
N VAL A 46 -3.77 -10.15 1.80
CA VAL A 46 -2.57 -9.86 1.01
C VAL A 46 -1.31 -10.33 1.73
N GLU A 47 -0.26 -10.58 0.99
CA GLU A 47 1.10 -10.72 1.53
C GLU A 47 2.02 -9.69 0.88
N GLY A 48 2.85 -9.06 1.70
CA GLY A 48 3.82 -8.09 1.22
C GLY A 48 5.01 -7.92 2.17
N ARG A 49 6.06 -7.35 1.62
CA ARG A 49 7.22 -6.90 2.38
C ARG A 49 6.92 -5.54 3.00
N LEU A 50 7.19 -5.40 4.29
CA LEU A 50 7.11 -4.11 4.98
C LEU A 50 8.16 -3.16 4.39
N THR A 51 7.73 -2.01 3.88
CA THR A 51 8.59 -1.01 3.26
C THR A 51 8.74 0.25 4.10
N ALA A 52 7.72 0.65 4.84
CA ALA A 52 7.79 1.75 5.80
C ALA A 52 6.79 1.54 6.93
N ASP A 53 7.23 1.77 8.16
CA ASP A 53 6.37 1.86 9.34
C ASP A 53 6.06 3.33 9.61
N LEU A 54 4.82 3.74 9.35
CA LEU A 54 4.34 5.12 9.45
C LEU A 54 3.28 5.27 10.57
N ARG A 55 3.16 4.27 11.45
CA ARG A 55 2.10 4.23 12.47
C ARG A 55 2.11 5.42 13.41
N GLN A 56 3.29 5.94 13.75
CA GLN A 56 3.41 7.10 14.64
C GLN A 56 2.97 8.43 14.01
N GLY A 57 2.89 8.53 12.69
CA GLY A 57 2.53 9.76 12.00
C GLY A 57 1.23 9.65 11.23
N LEU A 58 1.11 8.59 10.43
CA LEU A 58 0.01 8.41 9.49
C LEU A 58 -0.97 7.30 9.91
N GLY A 59 -0.72 6.59 11.02
CA GLY A 59 -1.61 5.56 11.53
C GLY A 59 -1.61 4.27 10.71
N GLY A 60 -0.47 3.93 10.07
CA GLY A 60 -0.38 2.73 9.27
C GLY A 60 1.04 2.42 8.80
N PHE A 61 1.15 1.52 7.86
CA PHE A 61 2.43 1.12 7.25
C PHE A 61 2.23 0.77 5.78
N THR A 62 3.31 0.66 5.03
CA THR A 62 3.26 0.28 3.61
C THR A 62 3.83 -1.11 3.38
N LEU A 63 3.20 -1.84 2.46
CA LEU A 63 3.64 -3.13 1.98
C LEU A 63 3.99 -3.04 0.50
N ARG A 64 4.98 -3.83 0.07
CA ARG A 64 5.23 -4.15 -1.34
C ARG A 64 4.93 -5.62 -1.57
N GLY A 65 3.98 -5.90 -2.48
CA GLY A 65 3.56 -7.23 -2.89
C GLY A 65 4.48 -7.86 -3.95
N ALA A 66 4.09 -9.04 -4.39
CA ALA A 66 4.67 -9.67 -5.57
C ALA A 66 4.23 -8.93 -6.82
N GLU A 67 5.11 -8.92 -7.83
CA GLU A 67 4.79 -8.36 -9.14
C GLU A 67 3.69 -9.19 -9.80
N ASP A 68 2.67 -8.52 -10.34
CA ASP A 68 1.56 -9.15 -11.07
C ASP A 68 1.76 -9.14 -12.59
N GLY A 69 2.82 -8.49 -13.06
CA GLY A 69 3.15 -8.31 -14.48
C GLY A 69 2.41 -7.17 -15.15
N ASN A 70 1.63 -6.39 -14.42
CA ASN A 70 0.91 -5.21 -14.92
C ASN A 70 1.60 -3.92 -14.45
N ALA A 71 2.38 -3.30 -15.31
CA ALA A 71 3.11 -2.08 -15.00
C ALA A 71 2.21 -0.85 -14.75
N ALA A 72 0.91 -0.94 -14.98
CA ALA A 72 -0.05 0.14 -14.75
C ALA A 72 -0.72 0.06 -13.36
N SER A 73 -0.59 -1.05 -12.64
CA SER A 73 -1.02 -1.19 -11.24
C SER A 73 0.17 -1.04 -10.31
N SER A 74 -0.06 -0.54 -9.09
CA SER A 74 0.98 -0.49 -8.07
C SER A 74 1.05 -1.80 -7.28
N GLU A 75 2.24 -2.31 -6.99
CA GLU A 75 2.47 -3.34 -5.99
C GLU A 75 2.63 -2.79 -4.57
N GLY A 76 2.49 -1.49 -4.37
CA GLY A 76 2.43 -0.84 -3.08
C GLY A 76 1.03 -0.83 -2.50
N LEU A 77 0.90 -0.98 -1.19
CA LEU A 77 -0.38 -0.84 -0.50
C LEU A 77 -0.18 -0.19 0.86
N TYR A 78 -0.95 0.86 1.13
CA TYR A 78 -1.04 1.42 2.46
C TYR A 78 -1.99 0.59 3.32
N VAL A 79 -1.52 0.19 4.49
CA VAL A 79 -2.29 -0.58 5.47
C VAL A 79 -2.54 0.31 6.68
N ALA A 80 -3.80 0.63 6.90
CA ALA A 80 -4.22 1.38 8.08
C ALA A 80 -4.39 0.45 9.28
N THR A 81 -3.87 0.86 10.43
CA THR A 81 -3.98 0.13 11.69
C THR A 81 -4.73 0.97 12.73
N GLU A 82 -5.29 0.29 13.73
CA GLU A 82 -5.79 0.97 14.92
C GLU A 82 -4.64 1.37 15.85
N HIS A 83 -4.89 2.36 16.72
CA HIS A 83 -3.91 2.78 17.73
C HIS A 83 -3.61 1.61 18.67
N GLY A 84 -2.33 1.26 18.76
CA GLY A 84 -1.86 0.20 19.66
C GLY A 84 -1.58 -1.14 18.99
N ASP A 85 -1.90 -1.31 17.70
CA ASP A 85 -1.52 -2.51 16.96
C ASP A 85 0.00 -2.68 16.94
N SER A 86 0.46 -3.88 17.32
CA SER A 86 1.86 -4.25 17.22
C SER A 86 2.10 -4.97 15.89
N LEU A 87 3.19 -4.59 15.20
CA LEU A 87 3.63 -5.38 14.05
C LEU A 87 4.46 -6.56 14.54
N PRO A 88 4.29 -7.75 13.94
CA PRO A 88 5.23 -8.85 14.12
C PRO A 88 6.65 -8.41 13.75
N ASP A 89 7.64 -8.90 14.49
CA ASP A 89 9.06 -8.71 14.14
C ASP A 89 9.41 -9.59 12.91
N ALA A 90 8.98 -9.13 11.76
CA ALA A 90 9.13 -9.84 10.50
C ALA A 90 9.23 -8.85 9.33
N ALA A 91 10.10 -9.16 8.37
CA ALA A 91 10.28 -8.35 7.17
C ALA A 91 9.08 -8.46 6.19
N CYS A 92 8.27 -9.51 6.30
CA CYS A 92 7.08 -9.73 5.47
C CYS A 92 5.88 -10.03 6.33
N LEU A 93 4.75 -9.51 5.93
CA LEU A 93 3.48 -9.60 6.64
C LEU A 93 2.40 -10.16 5.73
N ARG A 94 1.48 -10.90 6.37
CA ARG A 94 0.17 -11.25 5.82
C ARG A 94 -0.85 -10.41 6.55
N VAL A 95 -1.67 -9.71 5.79
CA VAL A 95 -2.70 -8.82 6.33
C VAL A 95 -4.04 -9.17 5.73
N SER A 96 -5.04 -9.41 6.59
CA SER A 96 -6.45 -9.51 6.20
C SER A 96 -7.16 -8.24 6.64
N GLY A 97 -8.05 -7.74 5.80
CA GLY A 97 -8.78 -6.51 6.09
C GLY A 97 -9.74 -6.11 4.98
N THR A 98 -10.36 -4.97 5.15
CA THR A 98 -11.32 -4.40 4.19
C THR A 98 -10.65 -3.32 3.35
N VAL A 99 -10.87 -3.35 2.03
CA VAL A 99 -10.36 -2.34 1.10
C VAL A 99 -11.20 -1.08 1.20
N GLU A 100 -10.54 0.05 1.37
CA GLU A 100 -11.13 1.38 1.51
C GLU A 100 -10.40 2.37 0.61
N GLU A 101 -11.08 3.47 0.26
CA GLU A 101 -10.46 4.63 -0.37
C GLU A 101 -10.41 5.78 0.64
N ARG A 102 -9.24 6.34 0.85
CA ARG A 102 -9.06 7.48 1.75
C ARG A 102 -8.73 8.73 0.95
N PRO A 103 -9.29 9.89 1.29
CA PRO A 103 -8.90 11.15 0.67
C PRO A 103 -7.39 11.38 0.83
N ALA A 104 -6.68 11.59 -0.27
CA ALA A 104 -5.22 11.75 -0.32
C ALA A 104 -4.79 13.09 -0.89
N GLY A 105 -5.51 14.17 -0.60
CA GLY A 105 -5.16 15.49 -1.09
C GLY A 105 -6.36 16.40 -1.27
N ARG A 106 -6.09 17.60 -1.83
CA ARG A 106 -7.14 18.60 -2.07
C ARG A 106 -7.85 18.40 -3.41
N ASP A 107 -7.26 17.63 -4.31
CA ASP A 107 -7.69 17.52 -5.71
C ASP A 107 -8.65 16.32 -5.92
N GLY A 108 -9.20 15.76 -4.84
CA GLY A 108 -10.09 14.61 -4.90
C GLY A 108 -9.38 13.29 -5.17
N ALA A 109 -8.06 13.27 -5.15
CA ALA A 109 -7.29 12.03 -5.19
C ALA A 109 -7.60 11.15 -3.98
N SER A 110 -7.67 9.84 -4.19
CA SER A 110 -7.80 8.86 -3.11
C SER A 110 -6.54 8.02 -3.00
N LEU A 111 -6.39 7.40 -1.84
CA LEU A 111 -5.36 6.43 -1.53
C LEU A 111 -6.04 5.09 -1.27
N THR A 112 -5.75 4.10 -2.11
CA THR A 112 -6.22 2.74 -1.88
C THR A 112 -5.60 2.19 -0.59
N THR A 113 -6.44 1.83 0.35
CA THR A 113 -6.05 1.49 1.72
C THR A 113 -6.63 0.15 2.11
N LEU A 114 -5.86 -0.68 2.79
CA LEU A 114 -6.37 -1.86 3.48
C LEU A 114 -6.54 -1.52 4.96
N ARG A 115 -7.77 -1.44 5.45
CA ARG A 115 -8.04 -1.33 6.88
C ARG A 115 -7.80 -2.70 7.52
N ALA A 116 -6.69 -2.84 8.24
CA ALA A 116 -6.27 -4.10 8.82
C ALA A 116 -7.24 -4.58 9.89
N GLU A 117 -7.55 -5.88 9.85
CA GLU A 117 -8.30 -6.61 10.87
C GLU A 117 -7.40 -7.66 11.54
N ARG A 118 -6.43 -8.19 10.79
CA ARG A 118 -5.47 -9.18 11.27
C ARG A 118 -4.13 -9.00 10.59
N ILE A 119 -3.07 -8.99 11.35
CA ILE A 119 -1.69 -8.86 10.88
C ILE A 119 -0.88 -10.04 11.42
N GLU A 120 -0.23 -10.78 10.54
CA GLU A 120 0.57 -11.95 10.88
C GLU A 120 1.94 -11.88 10.20
N ALA A 121 2.95 -12.49 10.82
CA ALA A 121 4.22 -12.71 10.16
C ALA A 121 4.07 -13.64 8.94
N ALA A 122 4.73 -13.28 7.85
CA ALA A 122 4.75 -14.07 6.62
C ALA A 122 6.18 -14.39 6.18
N ARG A 123 6.31 -15.37 5.28
CA ARG A 123 7.58 -15.67 4.63
C ARG A 123 7.73 -14.80 3.39
N CYS A 124 8.92 -14.22 3.19
CA CYS A 124 9.21 -13.38 2.04
C CYS A 124 9.41 -14.18 0.72
N ARG A 125 8.70 -15.28 0.54
CA ARG A 125 8.85 -16.12 -0.66
C ARG A 125 8.15 -15.47 -1.85
N GLY A 126 8.87 -15.25 -2.95
CA GLY A 126 8.33 -14.64 -4.15
C GLY A 126 8.10 -13.13 -4.06
N LEU A 127 8.47 -12.50 -2.94
CA LEU A 127 8.37 -11.06 -2.79
C LEU A 127 9.67 -10.37 -3.21
N PRO A 128 9.60 -9.18 -3.82
CA PRO A 128 10.78 -8.43 -4.23
C PRO A 128 11.66 -8.05 -3.02
N ALA A 129 12.91 -7.76 -3.28
CA ALA A 129 13.84 -7.26 -2.26
C ALA A 129 13.32 -5.94 -1.66
N ALA A 130 13.70 -5.67 -0.41
CA ALA A 130 13.47 -4.35 0.17
C ALA A 130 14.31 -3.32 -0.59
N GLY A 131 13.69 -2.22 -0.97
CA GLY A 131 14.36 -1.12 -1.64
C GLY A 131 13.38 -0.26 -2.43
N PRO A 132 13.73 1.00 -2.68
CA PRO A 132 12.91 1.88 -3.48
C PRO A 132 12.95 1.49 -4.96
N VAL A 133 11.88 1.81 -5.67
CA VAL A 133 11.86 1.80 -7.13
C VAL A 133 12.64 3.02 -7.63
N GLU A 134 13.59 2.84 -8.54
CA GLU A 134 14.39 3.92 -9.08
C GLU A 134 13.70 4.60 -10.26
N LEU A 135 13.59 5.92 -10.20
CA LEU A 135 12.99 6.74 -11.24
C LEU A 135 14.04 7.69 -11.83
N SER A 136 14.42 7.45 -13.07
CA SER A 136 15.37 8.30 -13.81
C SER A 136 14.68 9.43 -14.59
N ALA A 137 13.34 9.45 -14.64
CA ALA A 137 12.51 10.48 -15.26
C ALA A 137 11.16 10.54 -14.52
N ALA A 138 10.36 11.56 -14.80
CA ALA A 138 8.98 11.62 -14.36
C ALA A 138 8.19 10.46 -14.96
N PRO A 139 7.48 9.66 -14.16
CA PRO A 139 6.58 8.66 -14.72
C PRO A 139 5.40 9.35 -15.41
N ALA A 140 4.83 8.67 -16.41
CA ALA A 140 3.63 9.15 -17.10
C ALA A 140 2.41 9.13 -16.15
N ASP A 141 2.37 8.16 -15.24
CA ASP A 141 1.34 8.02 -14.23
C ASP A 141 1.97 7.68 -12.87
N TRP A 142 1.72 8.51 -11.87
CA TRP A 142 2.19 8.29 -10.50
C TRP A 142 1.39 7.24 -9.76
N SER A 143 0.16 6.93 -10.18
CA SER A 143 -0.67 5.93 -9.52
C SER A 143 -0.03 4.53 -9.55
N ALA A 144 0.75 4.21 -10.58
CA ALA A 144 1.53 2.97 -10.65
C ALA A 144 2.61 2.83 -9.55
N TYR A 145 2.89 3.89 -8.81
CA TYR A 145 3.87 3.91 -7.71
C TYR A 145 3.24 4.21 -6.35
N GLU A 146 1.92 4.17 -6.28
CA GLU A 146 1.19 4.44 -5.04
C GLU A 146 1.69 3.54 -3.90
N SER A 147 1.95 4.13 -2.74
CA SER A 147 2.45 3.44 -1.54
C SER A 147 3.78 2.69 -1.70
N LEU A 148 4.51 2.88 -2.80
CA LEU A 148 5.85 2.36 -2.98
C LEU A 148 6.91 3.39 -2.56
N PRO A 149 7.99 2.99 -1.90
CA PRO A 149 9.16 3.85 -1.77
C PRO A 149 9.80 4.03 -3.14
N VAL A 150 10.01 5.28 -3.55
CA VAL A 150 10.68 5.62 -4.81
C VAL A 150 11.98 6.39 -4.53
N ARG A 151 12.97 6.20 -5.40
CA ARG A 151 14.20 6.97 -5.42
C ARG A 151 14.31 7.68 -6.75
N ILE A 152 14.23 9.01 -6.75
CA ILE A 152 14.43 9.80 -7.95
C ILE A 152 15.94 9.96 -8.15
N THR A 153 16.46 9.45 -9.26
CA THR A 153 17.88 9.52 -9.64
C THR A 153 18.14 10.64 -10.64
N ALA A 154 17.09 11.17 -11.29
CA ALA A 154 17.20 12.33 -12.16
C ALA A 154 17.46 13.62 -11.36
N PRO A 155 18.17 14.60 -11.92
CA PRO A 155 18.27 15.92 -11.34
C PRO A 155 16.90 16.57 -11.19
N LEU A 156 16.61 17.13 -10.02
CA LEU A 156 15.42 17.91 -9.76
C LEU A 156 15.76 19.39 -9.64
N THR A 157 14.93 20.25 -10.21
CA THR A 157 15.03 21.71 -10.03
C THR A 157 13.98 22.15 -9.02
N VAL A 158 14.40 22.83 -7.95
CA VAL A 158 13.47 23.43 -6.98
C VAL A 158 12.74 24.60 -7.64
N VAL A 159 11.42 24.52 -7.68
CA VAL A 159 10.55 25.51 -8.34
C VAL A 159 9.66 26.28 -7.36
N GLY A 160 9.57 25.85 -6.10
CA GLY A 160 8.80 26.56 -5.08
C GLY A 160 9.24 26.22 -3.66
N LEU A 161 9.24 27.25 -2.81
CA LEU A 161 9.62 27.16 -1.39
C LEU A 161 8.51 27.72 -0.47
N HIS A 162 7.34 28.04 -1.00
CA HIS A 162 6.27 28.72 -0.24
C HIS A 162 5.71 27.90 0.92
N GLY A 163 5.81 26.58 0.84
CA GLY A 163 5.42 25.66 1.91
C GLY A 163 6.52 25.37 2.93
N LEU A 164 7.79 25.71 2.64
CA LEU A 164 8.93 25.26 3.42
C LEU A 164 8.88 25.67 4.90
N GLN A 165 8.60 26.94 5.17
CA GLN A 165 8.60 27.47 6.54
C GLN A 165 7.45 26.91 7.39
N ARG A 166 6.28 26.65 6.78
CA ARG A 166 5.09 26.25 7.50
C ARG A 166 4.92 24.74 7.58
N HIS A 167 5.33 24.00 6.53
CA HIS A 167 5.03 22.58 6.36
C HIS A 167 6.28 21.75 6.07
N GLY A 168 7.46 22.35 5.88
CA GLY A 168 8.67 21.66 5.45
C GLY A 168 8.63 21.21 3.98
N GLU A 169 7.74 21.79 3.16
CA GLU A 169 7.51 21.39 1.78
C GLU A 169 8.37 22.20 0.81
N ILE A 170 8.96 21.51 -0.15
CA ILE A 170 9.58 22.09 -1.33
C ILE A 170 8.91 21.52 -2.58
N TRP A 171 8.75 22.37 -3.57
CA TRP A 171 8.26 21.94 -4.88
C TRP A 171 9.44 21.78 -5.82
N ALA A 172 9.51 20.66 -6.50
CA ALA A 172 10.58 20.33 -7.42
C ALA A 172 10.03 19.77 -8.73
N ALA A 173 10.70 20.05 -9.82
CA ALA A 173 10.34 19.59 -11.16
C ALA A 173 11.47 18.80 -11.79
N PHE A 174 11.13 17.84 -12.62
CA PHE A 174 12.06 17.19 -13.54
C PHE A 174 12.41 18.13 -14.70
N GLY A 175 13.64 18.06 -15.16
CA GLY A 175 14.07 18.71 -16.41
C GLY A 175 14.33 20.19 -16.38
N GLY A 176 14.01 20.92 -15.30
CA GLY A 176 14.32 22.34 -15.22
C GLY A 176 13.25 23.19 -14.53
N ARG A 177 13.41 24.54 -14.62
CA ARG A 177 12.47 25.47 -14.01
C ARG A 177 11.11 25.43 -14.72
N LEU A 178 10.04 25.30 -13.95
CA LEU A 178 8.69 25.54 -14.43
C LEU A 178 8.39 27.03 -14.38
N TRP A 179 7.99 27.57 -15.51
CA TRP A 179 7.59 28.96 -15.66
C TRP A 179 6.07 29.06 -15.48
N GLN A 180 5.60 30.10 -14.82
CA GLN A 180 4.17 30.40 -14.85
C GLN A 180 3.80 30.90 -16.26
N ALA A 181 2.59 30.59 -16.70
CA ALA A 181 2.12 30.98 -18.02
C ALA A 181 2.30 32.50 -18.28
N THR A 182 2.07 33.32 -17.26
CA THR A 182 2.24 34.77 -17.30
C THR A 182 3.69 35.29 -17.34
N GLU A 183 4.68 34.41 -17.06
CA GLU A 183 6.11 34.73 -17.19
C GLU A 183 6.60 34.55 -18.63
N VAL A 184 5.91 33.74 -19.44
CA VAL A 184 6.33 33.38 -20.80
C VAL A 184 5.41 33.93 -21.90
N ALA A 185 4.17 34.35 -21.55
CA ALA A 185 3.17 34.81 -22.51
C ALA A 185 2.24 35.86 -21.91
N VAL A 186 1.64 36.66 -22.75
CA VAL A 186 0.63 37.65 -22.32
C VAL A 186 -0.62 36.94 -21.82
N PRO A 187 -1.19 37.36 -20.66
CA PRO A 187 -2.42 36.77 -20.15
C PRO A 187 -3.54 36.73 -21.19
N GLY A 188 -4.17 35.56 -21.36
CA GLY A 188 -5.24 35.35 -22.35
C GLY A 188 -4.77 35.07 -23.78
N SER A 189 -3.46 34.99 -24.04
CA SER A 189 -2.94 34.50 -25.32
C SER A 189 -3.01 32.94 -25.39
N ALA A 190 -3.03 32.42 -26.64
CA ALA A 190 -2.99 30.97 -26.87
C ALA A 190 -1.71 30.26 -26.33
N GLN A 191 -0.66 31.05 -26.06
CA GLN A 191 0.59 30.55 -25.46
C GLN A 191 0.54 30.49 -23.93
N ALA A 192 -0.46 31.12 -23.29
CA ALA A 192 -0.68 31.14 -21.85
C ALA A 192 -1.74 30.10 -21.41
N ALA A 193 -2.36 29.40 -22.34
CA ALA A 193 -3.28 28.30 -22.13
C ALA A 193 -2.52 26.98 -22.23
#